data_7dcaddbd63cb0035566c919a50d45eab
#
_entry.id   7dcaddbd63cb0035566c919a50d45eab
#
_cell.length_a   1.000
_cell.length_b   1.000
_cell.length_c   1.000
_cell.angle_alpha   90.00
_cell.angle_beta   90.00
_cell.angle_gamma   90.00
#
_symmetry.space_group_name_H-M   'P 1'
#
loop_
_entity.id
_entity.type
_entity.pdbx_description
1 polymer ?
#
loop_
_entity_poly.entity_id
_entity_poly.type
_entity_poly.pdbx_seq_one_letter_code
_entity_poly.pdbx_strand_id
1 'polypeptide(L)'
;QLWLGLDLLGKFNLKSWWHEGEEVSLLQRLAWFIEELLIRQFPTERLVIFVDEIDSILGLDFPVDDFFAWVRFCYNQRAINPEYQRITFAIFGVATPSDLIADRNRTPFNIGKAIELHGFDLSEAYPLAKGLEKKIKNSQAILKEILAWTAGQPFL
;
A
#
# COMPACT_ATOMS: atom_id res chain seq x y z
N GLN A 1 2.65 4.20 -12.26
CA GLN A 1 3.07 5.60 -12.13
C GLN A 1 3.41 5.84 -10.66
N LEU A 2 4.71 5.87 -10.31
CA LEU A 2 5.13 6.20 -8.95
C LEU A 2 4.85 7.69 -8.71
N TRP A 3 3.81 7.99 -7.94
CA TRP A 3 3.61 9.32 -7.37
C TRP A 3 4.42 9.41 -6.08
N LEU A 4 5.56 10.09 -6.15
CA LEU A 4 6.29 10.52 -4.98
C LEU A 4 5.65 11.83 -4.52
N GLY A 5 4.78 11.75 -3.52
CA GLY A 5 4.23 12.92 -2.82
C GLY A 5 5.27 13.64 -1.94
N LEU A 6 6.53 13.36 -2.16
CA LEU A 6 7.66 14.04 -1.55
C LEU A 6 8.12 15.13 -2.50
N ASP A 7 8.45 16.29 -1.97
CA ASP A 7 9.05 17.43 -2.71
C ASP A 7 10.48 17.08 -3.22
N LEU A 8 10.64 15.84 -3.67
CA LEU A 8 11.84 15.34 -4.35
C LEU A 8 11.95 15.91 -5.77
N LEU A 9 10.84 16.36 -6.34
CA LEU A 9 10.76 16.87 -7.72
C LEU A 9 11.66 18.08 -7.98
N GLY A 10 12.03 18.85 -6.95
CA GLY A 10 12.97 19.98 -7.09
C GLY A 10 14.44 19.61 -6.92
N LYS A 11 14.76 18.48 -6.30
CA LYS A 11 16.13 18.10 -5.94
C LYS A 11 16.67 16.91 -6.74
N PHE A 12 15.79 16.15 -7.39
CA PHE A 12 16.13 14.87 -8.00
C PHE A 12 15.30 14.57 -9.23
N ASN A 13 15.96 14.33 -10.36
CA ASN A 13 15.29 13.91 -11.59
C ASN A 13 15.16 12.38 -11.62
N LEU A 14 14.06 11.86 -11.04
CA LEU A 14 13.78 10.42 -10.99
C LEU A 14 13.78 9.77 -12.38
N LYS A 15 13.29 10.47 -13.39
CA LYS A 15 13.19 9.92 -14.76
C LYS A 15 14.59 9.68 -15.34
N SER A 16 15.49 10.65 -15.25
CA SER A 16 16.87 10.50 -15.71
C SER A 16 17.59 9.40 -14.93
N TRP A 17 17.50 9.43 -13.59
CA TRP A 17 18.10 8.41 -12.74
C TRP A 17 17.60 7.00 -13.06
N TRP A 18 16.30 6.85 -13.33
CA TRP A 18 15.72 5.54 -13.68
C TRP A 18 16.22 5.03 -15.03
N HIS A 19 16.46 5.90 -16.00
CA HIS A 19 17.03 5.55 -17.30
C HIS A 19 18.51 5.22 -17.24
N GLU A 20 19.29 5.88 -16.38
CA GLU A 20 20.71 5.58 -16.20
C GLU A 20 20.97 4.14 -15.72
N GLY A 21 19.99 3.52 -15.08
CA GLY A 21 20.04 2.14 -14.62
C GLY A 21 19.50 1.09 -15.61
N GLU A 22 19.36 1.37 -16.90
CA GLU A 22 18.72 0.43 -17.86
C GLU A 22 19.45 -0.91 -18.03
N GLU A 23 20.74 -0.96 -17.72
CA GLU A 23 21.54 -2.19 -17.83
C GLU A 23 21.28 -3.19 -16.68
N VAL A 24 20.58 -2.80 -15.63
CA VAL A 24 20.26 -3.67 -14.50
C VAL A 24 18.76 -3.99 -14.44
N SER A 25 18.42 -5.09 -13.75
CA SER A 25 17.03 -5.50 -13.62
C SER A 25 16.16 -4.45 -12.93
N LEU A 26 14.86 -4.42 -13.24
CA LEU A 26 13.91 -3.50 -12.59
C LEU A 26 13.92 -3.63 -11.07
N LEU A 27 14.08 -4.85 -10.56
CA LEU A 27 14.15 -5.12 -9.13
C LEU A 27 15.42 -4.53 -8.50
N GLN A 28 16.55 -4.64 -9.19
CA GLN A 28 17.81 -4.03 -8.76
C GLN A 28 17.72 -2.51 -8.73
N ARG A 29 17.11 -1.89 -9.75
CA ARG A 29 16.86 -0.45 -9.75
C ARG A 29 15.95 -0.02 -8.59
N LEU A 30 14.94 -0.82 -8.29
CA LEU A 30 14.06 -0.56 -7.15
C LEU A 30 14.80 -0.67 -5.81
N ALA A 31 15.69 -1.65 -5.66
CA ALA A 31 16.55 -1.76 -4.48
C ALA A 31 17.47 -0.55 -4.35
N TRP A 32 18.13 -0.13 -5.42
CA TRP A 32 18.96 1.09 -5.42
C TRP A 32 18.16 2.35 -5.12
N PHE A 33 16.92 2.44 -5.63
CA PHE A 33 16.03 3.56 -5.30
C PHE A 33 15.78 3.66 -3.79
N ILE A 34 15.53 2.54 -3.12
CA ILE A 34 15.34 2.53 -1.67
C ILE A 34 16.62 2.91 -0.94
N GLU A 35 17.75 2.28 -1.29
CA GLU A 35 19.01 2.47 -0.57
C GLU A 35 19.63 3.83 -0.84
N GLU A 36 19.77 4.19 -2.10
CA GLU A 36 20.51 5.39 -2.48
C GLU A 36 19.67 6.65 -2.35
N LEU A 37 18.40 6.55 -2.64
CA LEU A 37 17.52 7.70 -2.68
C LEU A 37 16.79 7.89 -1.36
N LEU A 38 15.98 6.92 -0.97
CA LEU A 38 15.13 7.10 0.20
C LEU A 38 15.94 7.07 1.50
N ILE A 39 16.80 6.07 1.69
CA ILE A 39 17.56 5.93 2.94
C ILE A 39 18.56 7.05 3.11
N ARG A 40 19.30 7.43 2.04
CA ARG A 40 20.31 8.49 2.11
C ARG A 40 19.72 9.89 2.16
N GLN A 41 18.62 10.17 1.44
CA GLN A 41 17.99 11.50 1.44
C GLN A 41 17.21 11.77 2.72
N PHE A 42 16.74 10.72 3.40
CA PHE A 42 15.97 10.81 4.63
C PHE A 42 16.63 9.98 5.74
N PRO A 43 17.78 10.42 6.27
CA PRO A 43 18.61 9.61 7.17
C PRO A 43 18.00 9.39 8.56
N THR A 44 17.03 10.20 8.96
CA THR A 44 16.41 10.16 10.31
C THR A 44 14.93 9.82 10.30
N GLU A 45 14.27 9.95 9.16
CA GLU A 45 12.83 9.81 9.02
C GLU A 45 12.41 8.34 8.92
N ARG A 46 11.20 8.06 9.37
CA ARG A 46 10.52 6.80 9.07
C ARG A 46 9.84 6.91 7.71
N LEU A 47 10.08 5.95 6.87
CA LEU A 47 9.56 5.90 5.51
C LEU A 47 8.40 4.91 5.44
N VAL A 48 7.26 5.35 4.93
CA VAL A 48 6.12 4.47 4.65
C VAL A 48 5.89 4.45 3.15
N ILE A 49 5.97 3.27 2.56
CA ILE A 49 5.75 3.04 1.15
C ILE A 49 4.35 2.46 1.00
N PHE A 50 3.45 3.27 0.44
CA PHE A 50 2.09 2.86 0.14
C PHE A 50 2.03 2.23 -1.25
N VAL A 51 1.50 1.02 -1.32
CA VAL A 51 1.21 0.31 -2.57
C VAL A 51 -0.29 0.09 -2.61
N ASP A 52 -0.97 0.91 -3.38
CA ASP A 52 -2.42 0.86 -3.52
C ASP A 52 -2.82 0.06 -4.76
N GLU A 53 -4.04 -0.49 -4.74
CA GLU A 53 -4.58 -1.32 -5.82
C GLU A 53 -3.64 -2.47 -6.21
N ILE A 54 -3.07 -3.17 -5.22
CA ILE A 54 -2.11 -4.26 -5.48
C ILE A 54 -2.69 -5.36 -6.38
N ASP A 55 -3.99 -5.55 -6.35
CA ASP A 55 -4.72 -6.50 -7.21
C ASP A 55 -4.62 -6.18 -8.70
N SER A 56 -4.28 -4.93 -9.07
CA SER A 56 -4.03 -4.55 -10.47
C SER A 56 -2.88 -5.34 -11.10
N ILE A 57 -1.97 -5.87 -10.29
CA ILE A 57 -0.85 -6.71 -10.75
C ILE A 57 -1.31 -8.05 -11.37
N LEU A 58 -2.50 -8.53 -11.01
CA LEU A 58 -3.06 -9.77 -11.56
C LEU A 58 -3.31 -9.69 -13.08
N GLY A 59 -3.41 -8.48 -13.62
CA GLY A 59 -3.55 -8.22 -15.06
C GLY A 59 -2.23 -8.03 -15.82
N LEU A 60 -1.08 -8.18 -15.16
CA LEU A 60 0.23 -7.95 -15.78
C LEU A 60 0.81 -9.23 -16.36
N ASP A 61 1.44 -9.12 -17.54
CA ASP A 61 2.03 -10.23 -18.27
C ASP A 61 3.46 -10.60 -17.78
N PHE A 62 3.81 -10.22 -16.54
CA PHE A 62 5.13 -10.55 -15.97
C PHE A 62 5.02 -11.09 -14.55
N PRO A 63 5.99 -11.91 -14.09
CA PRO A 63 5.99 -12.48 -12.75
C PRO A 63 6.11 -11.37 -11.68
N VAL A 64 5.12 -11.26 -10.81
CA VAL A 64 5.10 -10.29 -9.71
C VAL A 64 5.71 -10.85 -8.42
N ASP A 65 5.96 -12.14 -8.37
CA ASP A 65 6.56 -12.83 -7.23
C ASP A 65 7.89 -12.20 -6.81
N ASP A 66 8.66 -11.66 -7.77
CA ASP A 66 9.93 -11.00 -7.51
C ASP A 66 9.76 -9.70 -6.72
N PHE A 67 8.69 -8.95 -6.95
CA PHE A 67 8.36 -7.78 -6.14
C PHE A 67 8.09 -8.16 -4.69
N PHE A 68 7.29 -9.19 -4.46
CA PHE A 68 6.99 -9.66 -3.11
C PHE A 68 8.21 -10.28 -2.41
N ALA A 69 9.04 -10.99 -3.16
CA ALA A 69 10.31 -11.50 -2.65
C ALA A 69 11.24 -10.36 -2.23
N TRP A 70 11.26 -9.26 -2.98
CA TRP A 70 12.02 -8.08 -2.64
C TRP A 70 11.47 -7.36 -1.39
N VAL A 71 10.16 -7.22 -1.23
CA VAL A 71 9.55 -6.69 0.00
C VAL A 71 9.97 -7.53 1.21
N ARG A 72 9.96 -8.87 1.06
CA ARG A 72 10.46 -9.80 2.09
C ARG A 72 11.95 -9.62 2.36
N PHE A 73 12.75 -9.44 1.32
CA PHE A 73 14.18 -9.15 1.45
C PHE A 73 14.40 -7.87 2.28
N CYS A 74 13.69 -6.78 1.98
CA CYS A 74 13.77 -5.54 2.77
C CYS A 74 13.45 -5.75 4.25
N TYR A 75 12.47 -6.60 4.56
CA TYR A 75 12.16 -6.95 5.94
C TYR A 75 13.31 -7.72 6.61
N ASN A 76 13.88 -8.72 5.92
CA ASN A 76 14.98 -9.53 6.44
C ASN A 76 16.24 -8.69 6.66
N GLN A 77 16.48 -7.68 5.83
CA GLN A 77 17.62 -6.75 5.98
C GLN A 77 17.58 -5.98 7.31
N ARG A 78 16.44 -5.84 7.97
CA ARG A 78 16.33 -5.20 9.28
C ARG A 78 17.21 -5.82 10.36
N ALA A 79 17.54 -7.10 10.22
CA ALA A 79 18.42 -7.81 11.15
C ALA A 79 19.91 -7.50 10.93
N ILE A 80 20.28 -7.06 9.73
CA ILE A 80 21.68 -6.83 9.32
C ILE A 80 21.97 -5.33 9.20
N ASN A 81 21.03 -4.58 8.62
CA ASN A 81 21.14 -3.15 8.40
C ASN A 81 19.99 -2.40 9.10
N PRO A 82 20.27 -1.67 10.21
CA PRO A 82 19.26 -0.94 10.98
C PRO A 82 18.47 0.10 10.16
N GLU A 83 19.03 0.61 9.06
CA GLU A 83 18.37 1.57 8.19
C GLU A 83 17.05 1.02 7.62
N TYR A 84 16.99 -0.29 7.35
CA TYR A 84 15.76 -0.93 6.88
C TYR A 84 14.65 -1.01 7.94
N GLN A 85 14.96 -0.81 9.23
CA GLN A 85 13.94 -0.73 10.28
C GLN A 85 13.07 0.52 10.16
N ARG A 86 13.55 1.52 9.46
CA ARG A 86 12.82 2.77 9.20
C ARG A 86 11.81 2.65 8.06
N ILE A 87 11.89 1.56 7.27
CA ILE A 87 11.01 1.34 6.12
C ILE A 87 9.82 0.46 6.52
N THR A 88 8.62 0.90 6.16
CA THR A 88 7.37 0.15 6.30
C THR A 88 6.64 0.13 4.96
N PHE A 89 6.21 -1.05 4.55
CA PHE A 89 5.31 -1.21 3.41
C PHE A 89 3.87 -1.30 3.92
N ALA A 90 2.98 -0.51 3.33
CA ALA A 90 1.54 -0.56 3.51
C ALA A 90 0.92 -0.95 2.16
N ILE A 91 0.40 -2.16 2.07
CA ILE A 91 -0.12 -2.74 0.82
C ILE A 91 -1.64 -2.82 0.94
N PHE A 92 -2.34 -2.23 -0.01
CA PHE A 92 -3.79 -2.15 -0.06
C PHE A 92 -4.32 -2.82 -1.33
N GLY A 93 -5.45 -3.47 -1.22
CA GLY A 93 -6.16 -4.10 -2.33
C GLY A 93 -7.25 -5.04 -1.86
N VAL A 94 -7.99 -5.60 -2.80
CA VAL A 94 -9.09 -6.53 -2.54
C VAL A 94 -8.70 -7.99 -2.73
N ALA A 95 -7.57 -8.25 -3.41
CA ALA A 95 -7.05 -9.60 -3.62
C ALA A 95 -6.50 -10.21 -2.32
N THR A 96 -6.71 -11.50 -2.15
CA THR A 96 -6.11 -12.22 -1.03
C THR A 96 -4.62 -12.48 -1.27
N PRO A 97 -3.81 -12.71 -0.22
CA PRO A 97 -2.40 -13.10 -0.39
C PRO A 97 -2.18 -14.30 -1.31
N SER A 98 -3.11 -15.25 -1.31
CA SER A 98 -3.03 -16.45 -2.17
C SER A 98 -3.35 -16.16 -3.64
N ASP A 99 -4.05 -15.07 -3.92
CA ASP A 99 -4.32 -14.66 -5.30
C ASP A 99 -3.11 -13.93 -5.91
N LEU A 100 -2.34 -13.24 -5.06
CA LEU A 100 -1.23 -12.40 -5.47
C LEU A 100 0.08 -13.17 -5.69
N ILE A 101 0.29 -14.29 -5.01
CA ILE A 101 1.56 -15.02 -5.01
C ILE A 101 1.32 -16.49 -5.23
N ALA A 102 1.92 -17.02 -6.29
CA ALA A 102 1.89 -18.45 -6.62
C ALA A 102 2.77 -19.28 -5.65
N ASP A 103 3.96 -18.79 -5.30
CA ASP A 103 4.88 -19.43 -4.37
C ASP A 103 4.74 -18.89 -2.94
N ARG A 104 4.10 -19.69 -2.07
CA ARG A 104 3.88 -19.36 -0.66
C ARG A 104 5.17 -19.11 0.13
N ASN A 105 6.31 -19.65 -0.30
CA ASN A 105 7.59 -19.46 0.38
C ASN A 105 8.19 -18.07 0.11
N ARG A 106 7.77 -17.40 -0.95
CA ARG A 106 8.23 -16.08 -1.37
C ARG A 106 7.37 -14.93 -0.83
N THR A 107 6.28 -15.25 -0.12
CA THR A 107 5.31 -14.26 0.36
C THR A 107 5.85 -13.40 1.51
N PRO A 108 5.65 -12.07 1.51
CA PRO A 108 5.86 -11.21 2.67
C PRO A 108 4.68 -11.24 3.66
N PHE A 109 3.54 -11.80 3.29
CA PHE A 109 2.31 -11.69 4.09
C PHE A 109 2.36 -12.44 5.43
N ASN A 110 3.27 -13.37 5.59
CA ASN A 110 3.50 -14.07 6.86
C ASN A 110 4.42 -13.30 7.84
N ILE A 111 5.01 -12.19 7.40
CA ILE A 111 5.88 -11.32 8.22
C ILE A 111 5.22 -9.98 8.55
N GLY A 112 4.12 -9.65 7.90
CA GLY A 112 3.33 -8.44 8.09
C GLY A 112 2.18 -8.62 9.07
N LYS A 113 1.49 -7.53 9.36
CA LYS A 113 0.20 -7.50 10.04
C LYS A 113 -0.91 -7.38 9.01
N ALA A 114 -1.75 -8.40 8.88
CA ALA A 114 -2.96 -8.29 8.09
C ALA A 114 -4.00 -7.42 8.82
N ILE A 115 -4.63 -6.51 8.09
CA ILE A 115 -5.75 -5.69 8.54
C ILE A 115 -6.85 -5.92 7.51
N GLU A 116 -7.92 -6.56 7.95
CA GLU A 116 -9.10 -6.78 7.13
C GLU A 116 -10.07 -5.62 7.34
N LEU A 117 -10.46 -4.99 6.24
CA LEU A 117 -11.44 -3.90 6.25
C LEU A 117 -12.79 -4.46 5.83
N HIS A 118 -13.75 -4.33 6.73
CA HIS A 118 -15.15 -4.69 6.46
C HIS A 118 -15.95 -3.44 6.13
N GLY A 119 -17.16 -3.61 5.65
CA GLY A 119 -18.13 -2.52 5.52
C GLY A 119 -18.42 -1.88 6.89
N PHE A 120 -18.78 -0.62 6.90
CA PHE A 120 -19.12 0.10 8.12
C PHE A 120 -20.27 -0.56 8.88
N ASP A 121 -20.11 -0.69 10.18
CA ASP A 121 -21.23 -0.95 11.07
C ASP A 121 -22.00 0.33 11.41
N LEU A 122 -23.12 0.20 12.12
CA LEU A 122 -23.98 1.35 12.45
C LEU A 122 -23.24 2.35 13.37
N SER A 123 -22.36 1.91 14.23
CA SER A 123 -21.61 2.77 15.17
C SER A 123 -20.53 3.56 14.44
N GLU A 124 -19.85 2.95 13.51
CA GLU A 124 -18.82 3.57 12.68
C GLU A 124 -19.44 4.56 11.68
N ALA A 125 -20.61 4.21 11.11
CA ALA A 125 -21.33 5.07 10.18
C ALA A 125 -22.10 6.23 10.85
N TYR A 126 -22.18 6.26 12.18
CA TYR A 126 -22.96 7.28 12.90
C TYR A 126 -22.60 8.75 12.52
N PRO A 127 -21.34 9.12 12.28
CA PRO A 127 -21.01 10.47 11.80
C PRO A 127 -21.74 10.85 10.50
N LEU A 128 -22.06 9.88 9.63
CA LEU A 128 -22.82 10.11 8.39
C LEU A 128 -24.27 10.48 8.70
N ALA A 129 -24.88 9.90 9.76
CA ALA A 129 -26.22 10.25 10.20
C ALA A 129 -26.35 11.73 10.53
N LYS A 130 -25.31 12.32 11.16
CA LYS A 130 -25.28 13.76 11.49
C LYS A 130 -25.39 14.65 10.25
N GLY A 131 -24.81 14.21 9.13
CA GLY A 131 -24.94 14.91 7.84
C GLY A 131 -26.38 14.87 7.30
N LEU A 132 -27.12 13.79 7.58
CA LEU A 132 -28.50 13.59 7.15
C LEU A 132 -29.51 14.33 8.05
N GLU A 133 -29.21 14.55 9.34
CA GLU A 133 -30.12 15.16 10.33
C GLU A 133 -30.68 16.51 9.89
N LYS A 134 -29.89 17.27 9.14
CA LYS A 134 -30.32 18.57 8.60
C LYS A 134 -31.44 18.46 7.56
N LYS A 135 -31.64 17.29 6.97
CA LYS A 135 -32.59 17.10 5.87
C LYS A 135 -33.69 16.09 6.20
N ILE A 136 -33.48 15.21 7.18
CA ILE A 136 -34.32 14.04 7.41
C ILE A 136 -34.56 13.87 8.91
N LYS A 137 -35.85 13.74 9.29
CA LYS A 137 -36.27 13.63 10.71
C LYS A 137 -35.84 12.32 11.40
N ASN A 138 -35.57 11.27 10.66
CA ASN A 138 -35.19 9.96 11.20
C ASN A 138 -33.91 9.42 10.51
N SER A 139 -32.84 10.20 10.62
CA SER A 139 -31.57 9.91 9.96
C SER A 139 -30.96 8.57 10.35
N GLN A 140 -31.12 8.14 11.61
CA GLN A 140 -30.59 6.87 12.09
C GLN A 140 -31.29 5.65 11.47
N ALA A 141 -32.64 5.67 11.37
CA ALA A 141 -33.37 4.57 10.75
C ALA A 141 -33.01 4.47 9.27
N ILE A 142 -32.88 5.59 8.58
CA ILE A 142 -32.49 5.62 7.17
C ILE A 142 -31.05 5.12 7.00
N LEU A 143 -30.12 5.56 7.85
CA LEU A 143 -28.75 5.06 7.81
C LEU A 143 -28.71 3.54 8.01
N LYS A 144 -29.49 3.01 8.95
CA LYS A 144 -29.58 1.55 9.16
C LYS A 144 -30.08 0.80 7.91
N GLU A 145 -31.07 1.33 7.23
CA GLU A 145 -31.54 0.76 5.97
C GLU A 145 -30.46 0.83 4.87
N ILE A 146 -29.79 1.97 4.73
CA ILE A 146 -28.69 2.12 3.77
C ILE A 146 -27.59 1.07 4.04
N LEU A 147 -27.16 0.92 5.28
CA LEU A 147 -26.15 -0.07 5.65
C LEU A 147 -26.61 -1.51 5.38
N ALA A 148 -27.90 -1.80 5.58
CA ALA A 148 -28.46 -3.11 5.26
C ALA A 148 -28.42 -3.43 3.75
N TRP A 149 -28.66 -2.42 2.90
CA TRP A 149 -28.62 -2.56 1.44
C TRP A 149 -27.20 -2.59 0.88
N THR A 150 -26.29 -1.81 1.44
CA THR A 150 -24.91 -1.64 0.94
C THR A 150 -23.91 -2.56 1.62
N ALA A 151 -24.33 -3.33 2.63
CA ALA A 151 -23.44 -4.08 3.52
C ALA A 151 -22.32 -3.18 4.13
N GLY A 152 -22.64 -1.91 4.34
CA GLY A 152 -21.71 -0.92 4.89
C GLY A 152 -20.68 -0.38 3.91
N GLN A 153 -20.77 -0.69 2.62
CA GLN A 153 -19.85 -0.18 1.61
C GLN A 153 -19.99 1.35 1.44
N PRO A 154 -18.92 2.13 1.64
CA PRO A 154 -19.02 3.59 1.67
C PRO A 154 -19.32 4.25 0.31
N PHE A 155 -19.16 3.52 -0.79
CA PHE A 155 -19.36 4.03 -2.16
C PHE A 155 -20.64 3.51 -2.81
N LEU A 156 -21.48 2.78 -2.09
CA LEU A 156 -22.80 2.35 -2.51
C LEU A 156 -23.87 3.09 -1.70
#